data_7e161cb014fe4ec67e037c868475d07a
#
_entry.id   7e161cb014fe4ec67e037c868475d07a
#
_cell.length_a   1.000
_cell.length_b   1.000
_cell.length_c   1.000
_cell.angle_alpha   90.00
_cell.angle_beta   90.00
_cell.angle_gamma   90.00
#
_symmetry.space_group_name_H-M   'P 1'
#
loop_
_entity.id
_entity.type
_entity.pdbx_description
1 polymer ?
#
loop_
_entity_poly.entity_id
_entity_poly.type
_entity_poly.pdbx_seq_one_letter_code
_entity_poly.pdbx_strand_id
1 'polypeptide(L)'
;MLFRSIRNANAFLAEEVVIYGSKKYDRRGTVGTHHYTNFRHVRDIDSLSDFFNSKSIQCSDKGQRIRILGIDNVPEAQDINAFDFDPNVYYIMVFGQEQIGIPTDVLSMCDDVLYIPQYGSVRSINVGCASSIIMNAYCCKIHSPVV
;
A
#
# COMPACT_ATOMS: atom_id res chain seq x y z
N MET A 1 -8.40 11.92 4.20
CA MET A 1 -7.52 10.94 4.84
C MET A 1 -6.38 10.40 3.98
N LEU A 2 -6.51 10.45 2.69
CA LEU A 2 -5.42 10.12 1.76
C LEU A 2 -4.11 10.86 2.06
N PHE A 3 -4.17 12.12 2.48
CA PHE A 3 -2.98 12.89 2.82
C PHE A 3 -2.11 12.31 3.95
N ARG A 4 -2.70 11.59 4.91
CA ARG A 4 -1.94 10.90 5.97
C ARG A 4 -1.13 9.74 5.39
N SER A 5 -1.73 8.97 4.49
CA SER A 5 -1.03 7.89 3.78
C SER A 5 0.10 8.42 2.90
N ILE A 6 -0.07 9.59 2.29
CA ILE A 6 0.97 10.27 1.52
C ILE A 6 2.16 10.64 2.41
N ARG A 7 1.91 11.20 3.59
CA ARG A 7 2.97 11.53 4.54
C ARG A 7 3.68 10.26 5.04
N ASN A 8 2.94 9.19 5.30
CA ASN A 8 3.51 7.90 5.66
C ASN A 8 4.39 7.35 4.54
N ALA A 9 3.93 7.39 3.30
CA ALA A 9 4.70 6.96 2.13
C ALA A 9 6.05 7.69 2.05
N ASN A 10 6.07 9.00 2.27
CA ASN A 10 7.31 9.77 2.32
C ASN A 10 8.18 9.36 3.52
N ALA A 11 7.61 9.26 4.71
CA ALA A 11 8.33 8.91 5.94
C ALA A 11 8.98 7.52 5.89
N PHE A 12 8.35 6.58 5.21
CA PHE A 12 8.82 5.20 5.06
C PHE A 12 9.46 4.91 3.69
N LEU A 13 9.87 5.95 2.95
CA LEU A 13 10.62 5.85 1.70
C LEU A 13 9.93 5.06 0.59
N ALA A 14 8.60 5.16 0.49
CA ALA A 14 7.89 4.60 -0.66
C ALA A 14 8.33 5.29 -1.95
N GLU A 15 8.59 4.52 -2.98
CA GLU A 15 9.05 5.01 -4.29
C GLU A 15 8.00 5.87 -4.99
N GLU A 16 6.73 5.47 -4.88
CA GLU A 16 5.63 6.10 -5.59
C GLU A 16 4.31 5.91 -4.81
N VAL A 17 3.43 6.87 -4.91
CA VAL A 17 2.04 6.76 -4.46
C VAL A 17 1.11 6.75 -5.66
N VAL A 18 0.31 5.69 -5.79
CA VAL A 18 -0.68 5.54 -6.85
C VAL A 18 -2.08 5.77 -6.29
N ILE A 19 -2.81 6.65 -6.90
CA ILE A 19 -4.19 6.95 -6.53
C ILE A 19 -5.10 6.32 -7.58
N TYR A 20 -5.94 5.40 -7.12
CA TYR A 20 -6.89 4.70 -7.98
C TYR A 20 -8.29 5.30 -7.86
N GLY A 21 -8.94 5.52 -9.00
CA GLY A 21 -10.31 5.98 -9.10
C GLY A 21 -10.47 7.36 -9.74
N SER A 22 -11.71 7.84 -9.79
CA SER A 22 -12.08 9.07 -10.51
C SER A 22 -11.92 10.36 -9.70
N LYS A 23 -11.77 10.26 -8.38
CA LYS A 23 -11.79 11.44 -7.50
C LYS A 23 -10.40 12.06 -7.38
N LYS A 24 -10.34 13.38 -7.54
CA LYS A 24 -9.15 14.16 -7.19
C LYS A 24 -8.99 14.17 -5.66
N TYR A 25 -7.76 14.07 -5.19
CA TYR A 25 -7.45 14.19 -3.78
C TYR A 25 -7.12 15.63 -3.39
N ASP A 26 -7.41 15.99 -2.14
CA ASP A 26 -7.08 17.29 -1.57
C ASP A 26 -5.61 17.30 -1.09
N ARG A 27 -4.82 18.22 -1.63
CA ARG A 27 -3.39 18.37 -1.30
C ARG A 27 -3.12 19.18 -0.03
N ARG A 28 -4.12 19.87 0.52
CA ARG A 28 -3.92 20.79 1.64
C ARG A 28 -3.37 20.13 2.90
N GLY A 29 -3.67 18.87 3.11
CA GLY A 29 -3.19 18.10 4.29
C GLY A 29 -1.81 17.46 4.16
N THR A 30 -1.15 17.59 3.03
CA THR A 30 0.15 16.92 2.79
C THR A 30 1.34 17.67 3.40
N VAL A 31 1.14 18.94 3.81
CA VAL A 31 2.19 19.79 4.41
C VAL A 31 3.46 19.81 3.52
N GLY A 32 3.30 19.95 2.21
CA GLY A 32 4.40 20.02 1.26
C GLY A 32 5.05 18.69 0.88
N THR A 33 4.73 17.57 1.52
CA THR A 33 5.34 16.27 1.20
C THR A 33 5.04 15.78 -0.21
N HIS A 34 3.97 16.29 -0.82
CA HIS A 34 3.64 16.00 -2.22
C HIS A 34 4.69 16.53 -3.22
N HIS A 35 5.55 17.47 -2.84
CA HIS A 35 6.65 17.93 -3.68
C HIS A 35 7.83 16.95 -3.71
N TYR A 36 7.89 16.03 -2.76
CA TYR A 36 9.00 15.08 -2.59
C TYR A 36 8.60 13.62 -2.81
N THR A 37 7.36 13.39 -3.21
CA THR A 37 6.81 12.05 -3.44
C THR A 37 6.29 11.95 -4.87
N ASN A 38 6.66 10.87 -5.56
CA ASN A 38 6.16 10.61 -6.90
C ASN A 38 4.69 10.19 -6.83
N PHE A 39 3.86 10.82 -7.64
CA PHE A 39 2.43 10.54 -7.71
C PHE A 39 2.03 10.08 -9.09
N ARG A 40 1.12 9.10 -9.11
CA ARG A 40 0.43 8.65 -10.31
C ARG A 40 -1.06 8.53 -10.03
N HIS A 41 -1.88 8.93 -10.98
CA HIS A 41 -3.31 8.71 -10.93
C HIS A 41 -3.71 7.68 -11.99
N VAL A 42 -4.42 6.65 -11.55
CA VAL A 42 -4.93 5.56 -12.38
C VAL A 42 -6.45 5.53 -12.26
N ARG A 43 -7.16 5.67 -13.37
CA ARG A 43 -8.60 5.94 -13.34
C ARG A 43 -9.48 4.70 -13.26
N ASP A 44 -9.09 3.61 -13.90
CA ASP A 44 -9.89 2.41 -14.08
C ASP A 44 -9.09 1.13 -13.86
N ILE A 45 -9.78 -0.01 -13.84
CA ILE A 45 -9.18 -1.32 -13.56
C ILE A 45 -8.19 -1.74 -14.67
N ASP A 46 -8.45 -1.40 -15.93
CA ASP A 46 -7.56 -1.75 -17.03
C ASP A 46 -6.24 -0.99 -16.92
N SER A 47 -6.29 0.30 -16.60
CA SER A 47 -5.10 1.12 -16.37
C SER A 47 -4.34 0.66 -15.12
N LEU A 48 -5.03 0.18 -14.09
CA LEU A 48 -4.40 -0.40 -12.89
C LEU A 48 -3.68 -1.71 -13.24
N SER A 49 -4.30 -2.56 -14.03
CA SER A 49 -3.70 -3.79 -14.53
C SER A 49 -2.45 -3.50 -15.36
N ASP A 50 -2.50 -2.53 -16.25
CA ASP A 50 -1.34 -2.08 -17.04
C ASP A 50 -0.22 -1.55 -16.16
N PHE A 51 -0.55 -0.81 -15.11
CA PHE A 51 0.43 -0.34 -14.13
C PHE A 51 1.12 -1.51 -13.42
N PHE A 52 0.39 -2.50 -12.93
CA PHE A 52 0.96 -3.67 -12.27
C PHE A 52 1.85 -4.48 -13.22
N ASN A 53 1.41 -4.69 -14.46
CA ASN A 53 2.19 -5.39 -15.49
C ASN A 53 3.47 -4.65 -15.84
N SER A 54 3.41 -3.33 -15.96
CA SER A 54 4.56 -2.47 -16.20
C SER A 54 5.61 -2.56 -15.11
N LYS A 55 5.15 -2.52 -13.84
CA LYS A 55 6.04 -2.69 -12.67
C LYS A 55 6.64 -4.08 -12.60
N SER A 56 5.87 -5.11 -12.93
CA SER A 56 6.35 -6.49 -13.00
C SER A 56 7.50 -6.65 -14.00
N ILE A 57 7.36 -6.06 -15.18
CA ILE A 57 8.40 -6.06 -16.22
C ILE A 57 9.65 -5.32 -15.72
N GLN A 58 9.49 -4.12 -15.15
CA GLN A 58 10.61 -3.33 -14.61
C GLN A 58 11.36 -4.07 -13.52
N CYS A 59 10.66 -4.75 -12.62
CA CYS A 59 11.27 -5.54 -11.55
C CYS A 59 12.00 -6.76 -12.13
N SER A 60 11.40 -7.46 -13.08
CA SER A 60 12.01 -8.60 -13.76
C SER A 60 13.31 -8.23 -14.47
N ASP A 61 13.35 -7.08 -15.14
CA ASP A 61 14.54 -6.55 -15.83
C ASP A 61 15.70 -6.26 -14.84
N LYS A 62 15.37 -5.98 -13.57
CA LYS A 62 16.33 -5.78 -12.48
C LYS A 62 16.64 -7.07 -11.71
N GLY A 63 16.09 -8.22 -12.11
CA GLY A 63 16.21 -9.48 -11.39
C GLY A 63 15.45 -9.51 -10.06
N GLN A 64 14.47 -8.63 -9.88
CA GLN A 64 13.68 -8.49 -8.67
C GLN A 64 12.27 -9.07 -8.85
N ARG A 65 11.77 -9.77 -7.84
CA ARG A 65 10.38 -10.23 -7.81
C ARG A 65 9.47 -9.12 -7.33
N ILE A 66 8.21 -9.15 -7.76
CA ILE A 66 7.16 -8.23 -7.32
C ILE A 66 6.06 -9.01 -6.60
N ARG A 67 5.49 -8.42 -5.55
CA ARG A 67 4.28 -8.91 -4.89
C ARG A 67 3.34 -7.76 -4.59
N ILE A 68 2.07 -7.97 -4.86
CA ILE A 68 0.98 -7.01 -4.61
C ILE A 68 0.26 -7.47 -3.34
N LEU A 69 0.31 -6.65 -2.31
CA LEU A 69 -0.29 -6.92 -0.99
C LEU A 69 -1.54 -6.07 -0.81
N GLY A 70 -2.70 -6.71 -0.72
CA GLY A 70 -3.93 -6.07 -0.27
C GLY A 70 -3.94 -5.95 1.25
N ILE A 71 -4.25 -4.79 1.77
CA ILE A 71 -4.38 -4.58 3.22
C ILE A 71 -5.86 -4.40 3.54
N ASP A 72 -6.48 -5.47 3.97
CA ASP A 72 -7.91 -5.49 4.25
C ASP A 72 -8.26 -6.60 5.26
N ASN A 73 -9.35 -6.41 6.00
CA ASN A 73 -9.83 -7.36 6.97
C ASN A 73 -10.87 -8.29 6.34
N VAL A 74 -10.40 -9.27 5.59
CA VAL A 74 -11.22 -10.30 4.93
C VAL A 74 -10.88 -11.70 5.48
N PRO A 75 -11.80 -12.68 5.36
CA PRO A 75 -11.59 -14.00 5.99
C PRO A 75 -10.32 -14.73 5.58
N GLU A 76 -9.86 -14.54 4.34
CA GLU A 76 -8.67 -15.19 3.79
C GLU A 76 -7.37 -14.43 4.07
N ALA A 77 -7.46 -13.28 4.74
CA ALA A 77 -6.28 -12.45 5.01
C ALA A 77 -5.37 -13.11 6.05
N GLN A 78 -4.08 -12.95 5.84
CA GLN A 78 -3.04 -13.39 6.77
C GLN A 78 -2.70 -12.29 7.77
N ASP A 79 -2.42 -12.66 9.01
CA ASP A 79 -1.94 -11.74 10.04
C ASP A 79 -0.61 -11.10 9.61
N ILE A 80 -0.54 -9.77 9.64
CA ILE A 80 0.69 -9.02 9.33
C ILE A 80 1.89 -9.49 10.17
N ASN A 81 1.65 -9.89 11.42
CA ASN A 81 2.73 -10.33 12.30
C ASN A 81 3.32 -11.69 11.89
N ALA A 82 2.55 -12.50 11.16
CA ALA A 82 2.98 -13.78 10.62
C ALA A 82 3.58 -13.67 9.21
N PHE A 83 3.46 -12.51 8.57
CA PHE A 83 3.98 -12.31 7.22
C PHE A 83 5.47 -11.99 7.26
N ASP A 84 6.25 -12.73 6.48
CA ASP A 84 7.70 -12.55 6.39
C ASP A 84 8.06 -11.74 5.14
N PHE A 85 8.40 -10.47 5.33
CA PHE A 85 8.83 -9.59 4.25
C PHE A 85 10.23 -9.99 3.76
N ASP A 86 10.35 -10.22 2.45
CA ASP A 86 11.62 -10.52 1.80
C ASP A 86 12.26 -9.22 1.29
N PRO A 87 13.50 -8.88 1.70
CA PRO A 87 14.17 -7.66 1.24
C PRO A 87 14.49 -7.64 -0.26
N ASN A 88 14.43 -8.79 -0.94
CA ASN A 88 14.65 -8.91 -2.38
C ASN A 88 13.37 -8.81 -3.22
N VAL A 89 12.24 -8.57 -2.59
CA VAL A 89 10.94 -8.43 -3.24
C VAL A 89 10.52 -6.97 -3.27
N TYR A 90 10.03 -6.52 -4.41
CA TYR A 90 9.36 -5.23 -4.57
C TYR A 90 7.89 -5.37 -4.19
N TYR A 91 7.46 -4.67 -3.17
CA TYR A 91 6.09 -4.73 -2.69
C TYR A 91 5.28 -3.54 -3.15
N ILE A 92 4.08 -3.80 -3.65
CA ILE A 92 3.03 -2.80 -3.86
C ILE A 92 1.97 -3.03 -2.79
N MET A 93 1.77 -2.05 -1.92
CA MET A 93 0.77 -2.12 -0.86
C MET A 93 -0.50 -1.41 -1.30
N VAL A 94 -1.61 -2.13 -1.32
CA VAL A 94 -2.93 -1.66 -1.77
C VAL A 94 -3.82 -1.46 -0.56
N PHE A 95 -4.36 -0.25 -0.42
CA PHE A 95 -5.27 0.12 0.66
C PHE A 95 -6.64 0.46 0.09
N GLY A 96 -7.68 0.02 0.77
CA GLY A 96 -9.06 0.31 0.40
C GLY A 96 -9.57 1.63 0.97
N GLN A 97 -10.80 1.96 0.58
CA GLN A 97 -11.55 3.05 1.19
C GLN A 97 -12.07 2.62 2.57
N GLU A 98 -12.22 3.58 3.49
CA GLU A 98 -12.56 3.30 4.88
C GLU A 98 -13.89 2.55 5.08
N GLN A 99 -14.88 2.81 4.24
CA GLN A 99 -16.21 2.22 4.39
C GLN A 99 -16.41 0.94 3.56
N ILE A 100 -15.71 0.82 2.44
CA ILE A 100 -15.96 -0.22 1.43
C ILE A 100 -14.82 -1.26 1.41
N GLY A 101 -13.63 -0.88 1.89
CA GLY A 101 -12.43 -1.69 1.76
C GLY A 101 -11.86 -1.66 0.34
N ILE A 102 -11.11 -2.68 -0.02
CA ILE A 102 -10.56 -2.85 -1.37
C ILE A 102 -11.66 -3.41 -2.27
N PRO A 103 -11.95 -2.80 -3.44
CA PRO A 103 -12.89 -3.37 -4.40
C PRO A 103 -12.50 -4.82 -4.78
N THR A 104 -13.50 -5.67 -4.98
CA THR A 104 -13.29 -7.11 -5.22
C THR A 104 -12.42 -7.40 -6.45
N ASP A 105 -12.58 -6.62 -7.51
CA ASP A 105 -11.78 -6.72 -8.74
C ASP A 105 -10.31 -6.36 -8.49
N VAL A 106 -10.04 -5.35 -7.67
CA VAL A 106 -8.68 -4.98 -7.26
C VAL A 106 -8.09 -6.03 -6.31
N LEU A 107 -8.89 -6.51 -5.37
CA LEU A 107 -8.47 -7.54 -4.41
C LEU A 107 -8.04 -8.83 -5.11
N SER A 108 -8.73 -9.21 -6.18
CA SER A 108 -8.38 -10.39 -7.00
C SER A 108 -7.05 -10.26 -7.73
N MET A 109 -6.51 -9.05 -7.88
CA MET A 109 -5.20 -8.79 -8.48
C MET A 109 -4.06 -8.85 -7.46
N CYS A 110 -4.37 -8.91 -6.15
CA CYS A 110 -3.38 -9.01 -5.10
C CYS A 110 -2.84 -10.44 -4.99
N ASP A 111 -1.54 -10.57 -4.75
CA ASP A 111 -0.90 -11.87 -4.53
C ASP A 111 -1.20 -12.40 -3.13
N ASP A 112 -1.24 -11.51 -2.15
CA ASP A 112 -1.59 -11.81 -0.76
C ASP A 112 -2.51 -10.72 -0.21
N VAL A 113 -3.27 -11.07 0.80
CA VAL A 113 -4.05 -10.11 1.59
C VAL A 113 -3.63 -10.23 3.04
N LEU A 114 -3.27 -9.10 3.64
CA LEU A 114 -2.86 -9.03 5.03
C LEU A 114 -3.87 -8.22 5.83
N TYR A 115 -4.08 -8.62 7.08
CA TYR A 115 -4.85 -7.83 8.03
C TYR A 115 -4.01 -7.43 9.24
N ILE A 116 -4.39 -6.32 9.84
CA ILE A 116 -3.80 -5.85 11.10
C ILE A 116 -4.71 -6.34 12.23
N PRO A 117 -4.23 -7.19 13.16
CA PRO A 117 -5.02 -7.68 14.27
C PRO A 117 -5.57 -6.53 15.12
N GLN A 118 -6.86 -6.60 15.42
CA GLN A 118 -7.56 -5.65 16.26
C GLN A 118 -8.19 -6.41 17.41
N TYR A 119 -8.01 -5.91 18.62
CA TYR A 119 -8.41 -6.59 19.85
C TYR A 119 -9.64 -5.97 20.52
N GLY A 120 -10.19 -4.93 19.92
CA GLY A 120 -11.39 -4.25 20.39
C GLY A 120 -12.63 -4.57 19.55
N SER A 121 -13.70 -3.82 19.81
CA SER A 121 -14.98 -3.98 19.10
C SER A 121 -15.02 -3.24 17.74
N VAL A 122 -14.05 -2.40 17.46
CA VAL A 122 -13.95 -1.66 16.19
C VAL A 122 -13.51 -2.62 15.09
N ARG A 123 -14.23 -2.60 13.97
CA ARG A 123 -13.99 -3.54 12.86
C ARG A 123 -12.96 -3.07 11.84
N SER A 124 -12.65 -1.79 11.83
CA SER A 124 -11.67 -1.21 10.92
C SER A 124 -10.94 -0.05 11.56
N ILE A 125 -9.68 0.11 11.22
CA ILE A 125 -8.88 1.28 11.58
C ILE A 125 -8.75 2.21 10.39
N ASN A 126 -8.47 3.48 10.67
CA ASN A 126 -8.24 4.50 9.68
C ASN A 126 -7.12 4.07 8.70
N VAL A 127 -7.31 4.31 7.40
CA VAL A 127 -6.34 3.93 6.36
C VAL A 127 -4.97 4.58 6.55
N GLY A 128 -4.93 5.80 7.09
CA GLY A 128 -3.68 6.46 7.44
C GLY A 128 -2.94 5.75 8.58
N CYS A 129 -3.67 5.23 9.56
CA CYS A 129 -3.09 4.41 10.64
C CYS A 129 -2.65 3.05 10.10
N ALA A 130 -3.48 2.39 9.31
CA ALA A 130 -3.15 1.12 8.68
C ALA A 130 -1.90 1.22 7.81
N SER A 131 -1.78 2.26 7.01
CA SER A 131 -0.60 2.48 6.16
C SER A 131 0.67 2.69 6.96
N SER A 132 0.62 3.41 8.09
CA SER A 132 1.79 3.58 8.94
C SER A 132 2.22 2.26 9.61
N ILE A 133 1.28 1.46 10.07
CA ILE A 133 1.56 0.17 10.72
C ILE A 133 2.23 -0.79 9.73
N ILE A 134 1.67 -0.96 8.54
CA ILE A 134 2.20 -1.90 7.55
C ILE A 134 3.55 -1.45 7.00
N MET A 135 3.72 -0.16 6.72
CA MET A 135 4.99 0.38 6.22
C MET A 135 6.08 0.28 7.28
N ASN A 136 5.76 0.54 8.54
CA ASN A 136 6.70 0.35 9.65
C ASN A 136 7.10 -1.12 9.80
N ALA A 137 6.14 -2.04 9.73
CA ALA A 137 6.41 -3.48 9.80
C ALA A 137 7.37 -3.93 8.69
N TYR A 138 7.16 -3.44 7.47
CA TYR A 138 8.06 -3.68 6.34
C TYR A 138 9.46 -3.10 6.60
N CYS A 139 9.55 -1.82 6.96
CA CYS A 139 10.83 -1.15 7.18
C CYS A 139 11.65 -1.76 8.31
N CYS A 140 11.01 -2.20 9.38
CA CYS A 140 11.69 -2.89 10.49
C CYS A 140 12.32 -4.23 10.06
N LYS A 141 11.79 -4.86 9.02
CA LYS A 141 12.33 -6.12 8.50
C LYS A 141 13.52 -5.93 7.56
N ILE A 142 13.52 -4.85 6.78
CA ILE A 142 14.49 -4.65 5.69
C ILE A 142 15.53 -3.56 5.94
N HIS A 143 15.28 -2.65 6.87
CA HIS A 143 16.22 -1.57 7.21
C HIS A 143 16.71 -1.69 8.65
N SER A 144 17.99 -1.37 8.85
CA SER A 144 18.50 -1.11 10.20
C SER A 144 17.95 0.23 10.69
N PRO A 145 17.51 0.34 11.96
CA PRO A 145 17.02 1.60 12.49
C PRO A 145 18.08 2.70 12.39
N VAL A 146 17.68 3.87 11.92
CA VAL A 146 18.50 5.09 12.00
C VAL A 146 18.35 5.59 13.43
N VAL A 147 19.40 5.48 14.19
CA VAL A 147 19.45 5.91 15.59
C VAL A 147 19.99 7.34 15.68
#